data_cf6752fc02aa206cdf3535982871ae6e
#
_entry.id   cf6752fc02aa206cdf3535982871ae6e
#
_cell.length_a   1.000
_cell.length_b   1.000
_cell.length_c   1.000
_cell.angle_alpha   90.00
_cell.angle_beta   90.00
_cell.angle_gamma   90.00
#
_symmetry.space_group_name_H-M   'P 1'
#
loop_
_entity.id
_entity.type
_entity.pdbx_description
1 polymer ?
#
loop_
_entity_poly.entity_id
_entity_poly.type
_entity_poly.pdbx_seq_one_letter_code
_entity_poly.pdbx_strand_id
1 'polypeptide(L)'
;MIALCDHYGVPCLVSEQTTSDLMAEIIRWLKVKLAPCISIHGVLVDVFGEGVLIMGESGIGKSEAALELIKRGHRLVTDDVVEIRKVSDETLIGSAPEITRHFIELRGIGIIDVKTLFGVESVKDTQAI
;
A
#
# COMPACT_ATOMS: atom_id res chain seq x y z
N MET A 1 6.91 27.88 26.44
CA MET A 1 5.97 27.23 25.50
C MET A 1 5.33 25.97 26.09
N ILE A 2 6.10 25.04 26.64
CA ILE A 2 5.56 23.79 27.25
C ILE A 2 4.54 24.09 28.36
N ALA A 3 4.86 25.04 29.24
CA ALA A 3 3.95 25.46 30.32
C ALA A 3 2.65 26.06 29.80
N LEU A 4 2.68 26.80 28.69
CA LEU A 4 1.48 27.36 28.05
C LEU A 4 0.62 26.25 27.43
N CYS A 5 1.24 25.25 26.80
CA CYS A 5 0.53 24.10 26.25
C CYS A 5 -0.18 23.31 27.34
N ASP A 6 0.46 23.09 28.48
CA ASP A 6 -0.12 22.41 29.63
C ASP A 6 -1.31 23.23 30.22
N HIS A 7 -1.16 24.55 30.32
CA HIS A 7 -2.21 25.44 30.83
C HIS A 7 -3.49 25.38 29.97
N TYR A 8 -3.34 25.34 28.64
CA TYR A 8 -4.48 25.29 27.70
C TYR A 8 -4.88 23.88 27.26
N GLY A 9 -4.25 22.85 27.79
CA GLY A 9 -4.54 21.45 27.43
C GLY A 9 -4.21 21.10 25.98
N VAL A 10 -3.23 21.77 25.39
CA VAL A 10 -2.78 21.55 24.02
C VAL A 10 -1.58 20.60 24.02
N PRO A 11 -1.60 19.52 23.19
CA PRO A 11 -0.45 18.64 23.07
C PRO A 11 0.80 19.39 22.59
N CYS A 12 1.93 19.14 23.24
CA CYS A 12 3.22 19.70 22.87
C CYS A 12 4.23 18.57 22.69
N LEU A 13 4.78 18.45 21.50
CA LEU A 13 5.79 17.44 21.15
C LEU A 13 7.12 18.12 20.93
N VAL A 14 8.20 17.46 21.34
CA VAL A 14 9.56 17.95 21.20
C VAL A 14 10.36 16.98 20.33
N SER A 15 11.16 17.51 19.42
CA SER A 15 12.06 16.75 18.56
C SER A 15 13.50 17.25 18.72
N GLU A 16 14.46 16.35 18.65
CA GLU A 16 15.88 16.68 18.63
C GLU A 16 16.40 17.06 17.24
N GLN A 17 15.57 16.83 16.19
CA GLN A 17 15.91 17.20 14.81
C GLN A 17 15.97 18.71 14.63
N THR A 18 16.71 19.15 13.61
CA THR A 18 16.65 20.56 13.18
C THR A 18 15.24 20.88 12.66
N THR A 19 14.86 22.17 12.73
CA THR A 19 13.54 22.61 12.23
C THR A 19 13.34 22.27 10.75
N SER A 20 14.38 22.45 9.93
CA SER A 20 14.31 22.15 8.49
C SER A 20 14.10 20.66 8.21
N ASP A 21 14.81 19.79 8.92
CA ASP A 21 14.71 18.35 8.76
C ASP A 21 13.34 17.83 9.20
N LEU A 22 12.86 18.31 10.35
CA LEU A 22 11.54 17.96 10.86
C LEU A 22 10.41 18.42 9.91
N MET A 23 10.49 19.65 9.40
CA MET A 23 9.53 20.15 8.42
C MET A 23 9.52 19.32 7.14
N ALA A 24 10.69 18.98 6.61
CA ALA A 24 10.80 18.15 5.40
C ALA A 24 10.18 16.76 5.61
N GLU A 25 10.38 16.16 6.76
CA GLU A 25 9.84 14.86 7.12
C GLU A 25 8.32 14.90 7.28
N ILE A 26 7.79 15.90 7.99
CA ILE A 26 6.35 16.09 8.17
C ILE A 26 5.66 16.36 6.83
N ILE A 27 6.22 17.22 5.99
CA ILE A 27 5.64 17.52 4.66
C ILE A 27 5.59 16.24 3.81
N ARG A 28 6.65 15.45 3.80
CA ARG A 28 6.72 14.19 3.05
C ARG A 28 5.65 13.19 3.52
N TRP A 29 5.51 13.05 4.83
CA TRP A 29 4.51 12.18 5.43
C TRP A 29 3.08 12.66 5.14
N LEU A 30 2.81 13.96 5.29
CA LEU A 30 1.51 14.55 4.99
C LEU A 30 1.12 14.44 3.51
N LYS A 31 2.08 14.59 2.58
CA LYS A 31 1.81 14.41 1.15
C LYS A 31 1.26 13.03 0.83
N VAL A 32 1.78 11.99 1.48
CA VAL A 32 1.29 10.63 1.30
C VAL A 32 -0.07 10.43 1.99
N LYS A 33 -0.21 10.91 3.23
CA LYS A 33 -1.45 10.73 4.03
C LYS A 33 -2.65 11.51 3.49
N LEU A 34 -2.42 12.70 2.96
CA LEU A 34 -3.45 13.58 2.42
C LEU A 34 -3.58 13.50 0.89
N ALA A 35 -2.82 12.63 0.24
CA ALA A 35 -2.90 12.46 -1.20
C ALA A 35 -4.30 12.03 -1.63
N PRO A 36 -4.80 12.52 -2.77
CA PRO A 36 -6.04 12.01 -3.36
C PRO A 36 -5.96 10.49 -3.50
N CYS A 37 -6.98 9.80 -3.01
CA CYS A 37 -7.04 8.35 -3.01
C CYS A 37 -8.31 7.88 -3.70
N ILE A 38 -8.17 6.93 -4.60
CA ILE A 38 -9.28 6.21 -5.22
C ILE A 38 -9.12 4.72 -5.00
N SER A 39 -10.24 4.00 -4.99
CA SER A 39 -10.24 2.53 -4.92
C SER A 39 -10.77 1.97 -6.23
N ILE A 40 -10.04 1.03 -6.80
CA ILE A 40 -10.44 0.36 -8.04
C ILE A 40 -10.36 -1.15 -7.86
N HIS A 41 -11.18 -1.87 -8.63
CA HIS A 41 -11.11 -3.33 -8.68
C HIS A 41 -9.98 -3.78 -9.60
N GLY A 42 -9.09 -4.61 -9.06
CA GLY A 42 -7.96 -5.12 -9.80
C GLY A 42 -6.99 -5.86 -8.88
N VAL A 43 -5.92 -6.34 -9.48
CA VAL A 43 -4.82 -7.00 -8.76
C VAL A 43 -3.55 -6.22 -9.02
N LEU A 44 -2.84 -5.87 -7.97
CA LEU A 44 -1.54 -5.20 -8.07
C LEU A 44 -0.42 -6.15 -7.67
N VAL A 45 0.54 -6.31 -8.56
CA VAL A 45 1.71 -7.17 -8.37
C VAL A 45 2.98 -6.37 -8.66
N ASP A 46 4.00 -6.56 -7.84
CA ASP A 46 5.35 -6.05 -8.10
C ASP A 46 6.10 -7.06 -8.98
N VAL A 47 6.40 -6.66 -10.20
CA VAL A 47 7.14 -7.44 -11.18
C VAL A 47 8.47 -6.74 -11.45
N PHE A 48 9.56 -7.29 -10.92
CA PHE A 48 10.92 -6.72 -11.03
C PHE A 48 11.04 -5.25 -10.56
N GLY A 49 10.29 -4.88 -9.52
CA GLY A 49 10.30 -3.52 -8.99
C GLY A 49 9.28 -2.57 -9.63
N GLU A 50 8.59 -3.00 -10.68
CA GLU A 50 7.54 -2.23 -11.35
C GLU A 50 6.15 -2.70 -10.90
N GLY A 51 5.27 -1.78 -10.61
CA GLY A 51 3.89 -2.06 -10.23
C GLY A 51 3.03 -2.36 -11.45
N VAL A 52 2.58 -3.60 -11.56
CA VAL A 52 1.68 -4.04 -12.64
C VAL A 52 0.27 -4.19 -12.10
N LEU A 53 -0.64 -3.35 -12.61
CA LEU A 53 -2.05 -3.38 -12.27
C LEU A 53 -2.81 -4.22 -13.29
N ILE A 54 -3.34 -5.35 -12.85
CA ILE A 54 -4.15 -6.27 -13.66
C ILE A 54 -5.62 -5.91 -13.48
N MET A 55 -6.25 -5.45 -14.53
CA MET A 55 -7.66 -5.07 -14.54
C MET A 55 -8.48 -6.01 -15.42
N GLY A 56 -9.77 -6.06 -15.17
CA GLY A 56 -10.70 -6.88 -15.96
C GLY A 56 -11.95 -7.23 -15.15
N GLU A 57 -12.93 -7.84 -15.83
CA GLU A 57 -14.16 -8.28 -15.20
C GLU A 57 -13.92 -9.37 -14.15
N SER A 58 -14.87 -9.49 -13.22
CA SER A 58 -14.84 -10.57 -12.25
C SER A 58 -14.87 -11.93 -12.95
N GLY A 59 -13.97 -12.82 -12.54
CA GLY A 59 -13.91 -14.18 -13.07
C GLY A 59 -13.12 -14.40 -14.34
N ILE A 60 -12.40 -13.38 -14.82
CA ILE A 60 -11.55 -13.52 -16.00
C ILE A 60 -10.19 -14.21 -15.71
N GLY A 61 -9.88 -14.45 -14.43
CA GLY A 61 -8.64 -15.11 -14.04
C GLY A 61 -7.53 -14.17 -13.53
N LYS A 62 -7.89 -12.98 -13.05
CA LYS A 62 -6.91 -12.02 -12.51
C LYS A 62 -6.11 -12.58 -11.34
N SER A 63 -6.80 -13.17 -10.37
CA SER A 63 -6.18 -13.75 -9.17
C SER A 63 -5.32 -14.96 -9.52
N GLU A 64 -5.73 -15.77 -10.47
CA GLU A 64 -4.95 -16.90 -10.96
C GLU A 64 -3.68 -16.44 -11.68
N ALA A 65 -3.77 -15.38 -12.49
CA ALA A 65 -2.60 -14.77 -13.13
C ALA A 65 -1.62 -14.20 -12.09
N ALA A 66 -2.13 -13.55 -11.06
CA ALA A 66 -1.31 -13.04 -9.95
C ALA A 66 -0.60 -14.19 -9.22
N LEU A 67 -1.33 -15.28 -8.93
CA LEU A 67 -0.74 -16.45 -8.27
C LEU A 67 0.38 -17.07 -9.10
N GLU A 68 0.24 -17.13 -10.41
CA GLU A 68 1.29 -17.61 -11.30
C GLU A 68 2.53 -16.70 -11.26
N LEU A 69 2.34 -15.39 -11.21
CA LEU A 69 3.44 -14.44 -11.03
C LEU A 69 4.14 -14.61 -9.67
N ILE A 70 3.38 -14.85 -8.60
CA ILE A 70 3.95 -15.09 -7.26
C ILE A 70 4.79 -16.37 -7.26
N LYS A 71 4.32 -17.44 -7.91
CA LYS A 71 5.08 -18.69 -8.05
C LYS A 71 6.41 -18.48 -8.80
N ARG A 72 6.46 -17.50 -9.70
CA ARG A 72 7.67 -17.13 -10.45
C ARG A 72 8.60 -16.19 -9.69
N GLY A 73 8.29 -15.84 -8.44
CA GLY A 73 9.14 -15.02 -7.58
C GLY A 73 8.76 -13.53 -7.54
N HIS A 74 7.63 -13.15 -8.12
CA HIS A 74 7.10 -11.79 -8.01
C HIS A 74 6.29 -11.62 -6.71
N ARG A 75 5.95 -10.38 -6.36
CA ARG A 75 5.30 -10.09 -5.08
C ARG A 75 3.89 -9.57 -5.25
N LEU A 76 2.97 -10.10 -4.44
CA LEU A 76 1.61 -9.59 -4.36
C LEU A 76 1.58 -8.31 -3.52
N VAL A 77 0.93 -7.28 -4.02
CA VAL A 77 0.59 -6.08 -3.24
C VAL A 77 -0.84 -6.18 -2.75
N THR A 78 -1.79 -6.38 -3.64
CA THR A 78 -3.20 -6.54 -3.29
C THR A 78 -3.96 -7.33 -4.34
N ASP A 79 -5.01 -8.03 -3.89
CA ASP A 79 -6.01 -8.67 -4.73
C ASP A 79 -7.38 -8.00 -4.52
N ASP A 80 -8.21 -7.99 -5.56
CA ASP A 80 -9.59 -7.48 -5.59
C ASP A 80 -9.73 -5.96 -5.51
N VAL A 81 -9.21 -5.30 -4.48
CA VAL A 81 -9.30 -3.85 -4.30
C VAL A 81 -7.91 -3.23 -4.19
N VAL A 82 -7.62 -2.27 -5.06
CA VAL A 82 -6.38 -1.49 -5.06
C VAL A 82 -6.71 -0.06 -4.65
N GLU A 83 -6.12 0.40 -3.56
CA GLU A 83 -6.14 1.82 -3.18
C GLU A 83 -4.98 2.53 -3.87
N ILE A 84 -5.31 3.50 -4.72
CA ILE A 84 -4.32 4.26 -5.48
C ILE A 84 -4.27 5.69 -4.96
N ARG A 85 -3.08 6.13 -4.55
CA ARG A 85 -2.81 7.49 -4.09
C ARG A 85 -1.90 8.21 -5.07
N LYS A 86 -2.32 9.42 -5.47
CA LYS A 86 -1.48 10.30 -6.27
C LYS A 86 -0.61 11.15 -5.34
N VAL A 87 0.64 10.76 -5.17
CA VAL A 87 1.59 11.47 -4.28
C VAL A 87 2.35 12.59 -4.96
N SER A 88 2.40 12.57 -6.31
CA SER A 88 2.94 13.66 -7.15
C SER A 88 2.31 13.61 -8.53
N ASP A 89 2.65 14.55 -9.41
CA ASP A 89 2.10 14.56 -10.78
C ASP A 89 2.54 13.36 -11.61
N GLU A 90 3.66 12.74 -11.25
CA GLU A 90 4.26 11.62 -11.98
C GLU A 90 4.23 10.30 -11.21
N THR A 91 3.76 10.29 -9.95
CA THR A 91 3.85 9.10 -9.11
C THR A 91 2.50 8.71 -8.53
N LEU A 92 2.08 7.51 -8.85
CA LEU A 92 0.95 6.81 -8.22
C LEU A 92 1.50 5.69 -7.34
N ILE A 93 0.92 5.55 -6.15
CA ILE A 93 1.25 4.45 -5.23
C ILE A 93 0.00 3.61 -5.02
N GLY A 94 0.12 2.32 -5.30
CA GLY A 94 -0.90 1.33 -5.02
C GLY A 94 -0.65 0.60 -3.71
N SER A 95 -1.71 0.35 -2.95
CA SER A 95 -1.67 -0.39 -1.70
C SER A 95 -2.93 -1.21 -1.49
N ALA A 96 -2.86 -2.16 -0.55
CA ALA A 96 -4.02 -2.93 -0.12
C ALA A 96 -4.73 -2.24 1.04
N PRO A 97 -6.07 -2.34 1.14
CA PRO A 97 -6.78 -2.12 2.40
C PRO A 97 -6.22 -3.05 3.49
N GLU A 98 -6.14 -2.58 4.73
CA GLU A 98 -5.56 -3.37 5.84
C GLU A 98 -6.22 -4.73 6.03
N ILE A 99 -7.54 -4.81 5.86
CA ILE A 99 -8.33 -6.02 6.08
C ILE A 99 -8.01 -7.11 5.05
N THR A 100 -7.72 -6.73 3.81
CA THR A 100 -7.49 -7.67 2.69
C THR A 100 -6.01 -7.84 2.35
N ARG A 101 -5.13 -7.23 3.12
CA ARG A 101 -3.68 -7.27 2.89
C ARG A 101 -3.16 -8.70 2.89
N HIS A 102 -2.40 -9.07 1.86
CA HIS A 102 -1.75 -10.37 1.65
C HIS A 102 -2.69 -11.55 1.37
N PHE A 103 -3.99 -11.31 1.23
CA PHE A 103 -4.96 -12.36 0.89
C PHE A 103 -5.28 -12.34 -0.60
N ILE A 104 -5.46 -13.52 -1.17
CA ILE A 104 -5.91 -13.72 -2.54
C ILE A 104 -7.12 -14.66 -2.53
N GLU A 105 -8.15 -14.31 -3.28
CA GLU A 105 -9.33 -15.16 -3.44
C GLU A 105 -9.24 -15.94 -4.74
N LEU A 106 -9.26 -17.27 -4.62
CA LEU A 106 -9.29 -18.19 -5.74
C LEU A 106 -10.63 -18.89 -5.82
N ARG A 107 -11.25 -18.91 -7.00
CA ARG A 107 -12.50 -19.59 -7.22
C ARG A 107 -12.38 -21.09 -6.96
N GLY A 108 -13.34 -21.63 -6.19
CA GLY A 108 -13.39 -23.05 -5.83
C GLY A 108 -12.42 -23.48 -4.74
N ILE A 109 -11.48 -22.64 -4.35
CA ILE A 109 -10.49 -22.92 -3.29
C ILE A 109 -10.74 -22.05 -2.06
N GLY A 110 -11.14 -20.78 -2.26
CA GLY A 110 -11.38 -19.82 -1.19
C GLY A 110 -10.27 -18.79 -1.04
N ILE A 111 -10.15 -18.24 0.16
CA ILE A 111 -9.18 -17.20 0.48
C ILE A 111 -7.87 -17.84 0.92
N ILE A 112 -6.78 -17.41 0.33
CA ILE A 112 -5.41 -17.89 0.62
C ILE A 112 -4.58 -16.75 1.20
N ASP A 113 -3.89 -17.00 2.31
CA ASP A 113 -2.87 -16.11 2.84
C ASP A 113 -1.55 -16.36 2.11
N VAL A 114 -1.22 -15.47 1.19
CA VAL A 114 -0.02 -15.57 0.35
C VAL A 114 1.25 -15.47 1.21
N LYS A 115 1.26 -14.63 2.22
CA LYS A 115 2.40 -14.47 3.11
C LYS A 115 2.72 -15.76 3.88
N THR A 116 1.69 -16.46 4.35
CA THR A 116 1.85 -17.73 5.06
C THR A 116 2.28 -18.86 4.13
N LEU A 117 1.72 -18.94 2.91
CA LEU A 117 2.01 -20.03 1.97
C LEU A 117 3.32 -19.88 1.21
N PHE A 118 3.66 -18.66 0.80
CA PHE A 118 4.82 -18.37 -0.07
C PHE A 118 5.95 -17.61 0.64
N GLY A 119 5.74 -17.20 1.89
CA GLY A 119 6.73 -16.48 2.69
C GLY A 119 6.59 -14.95 2.62
N VAL A 120 7.31 -14.27 3.51
CA VAL A 120 7.30 -12.79 3.64
C VAL A 120 7.79 -12.09 2.36
N GLU A 121 8.66 -12.75 1.60
CA GLU A 121 9.25 -12.22 0.36
C GLU A 121 8.25 -12.17 -0.80
N SER A 122 7.10 -12.85 -0.67
CA SER A 122 6.06 -12.93 -1.72
C SER A 122 5.05 -11.79 -1.65
N VAL A 123 5.13 -10.93 -0.66
CA VAL A 123 4.17 -9.86 -0.42
C VAL A 123 4.87 -8.52 -0.23
N LYS A 124 4.17 -7.45 -0.59
CA LYS A 124 4.62 -6.08 -0.43
C LYS A 124 3.43 -5.20 -0.04
N ASP A 125 3.63 -4.21 0.82
CA ASP A 125 2.54 -3.38 1.32
C ASP A 125 2.13 -2.27 0.35
N THR A 126 3.10 -1.70 -0.36
CA THR A 126 2.89 -0.61 -1.30
C THR A 126 3.81 -0.75 -2.52
N GLN A 127 3.38 -0.25 -3.66
CA GLN A 127 4.17 -0.25 -4.89
C GLN A 127 3.84 0.96 -5.75
N ALA A 128 4.86 1.59 -6.31
CA ALA A 128 4.68 2.58 -7.37
C ALA A 128 4.19 1.90 -8.66
N ILE A 129 3.20 2.52 -9.28
CA ILE A 129 2.56 2.01 -10.51
C ILE A 129 3.09 2.78 -11.70
#